data_354ab133ee40931f9ce9edccbc1b4ddc
#
_entry.id   354ab133ee40931f9ce9edccbc1b4ddc
#
_cell.length_a   1.000
_cell.length_b   1.000
_cell.length_c   1.000
_cell.angle_alpha   90.00
_cell.angle_beta   90.00
_cell.angle_gamma   90.00
#
_symmetry.space_group_name_H-M   'P 1'
#
loop_
_entity.id
_entity.type
_entity.pdbx_description
1 polymer ?
#
loop_
_entity_poly.entity_id
_entity_poly.type
_entity_poly.pdbx_seq_one_letter_code
_entity_poly.pdbx_strand_id
1 'polypeptide(L)'
;PVEKLLLSRRLMYWQAYLHKTSLGGELILMKVLKRAKELTLKGVKLPCSEPLLYFMQNKITIEDFDAEKLDLFSQLDDFDIISALKAWQKQDDFILSTLSKMLINRDLLKIKLSAEKIPMEESQSLKEEFAEEHHISQLEAGYFIFRGKIKNQAYSKEAEPIRILKKDKTIEDVVEASDQLNLKSLSKLVTKYYICFPKQLI
;
A
#
# COMPACT_ATOMS: atom_id res chain seq x y z
N PRO A 1 10.36 -17.14 -24.38
CA PRO A 1 9.29 -17.28 -23.35
C PRO A 1 9.51 -16.40 -22.14
N VAL A 2 10.73 -16.36 -21.57
CA VAL A 2 11.06 -15.56 -20.35
C VAL A 2 10.86 -14.06 -20.58
N GLU A 3 11.26 -13.54 -21.72
CA GLU A 3 11.07 -12.14 -22.11
C GLU A 3 9.59 -11.73 -22.10
N LYS A 4 8.70 -12.59 -22.66
CA LYS A 4 7.26 -12.37 -22.62
C LYS A 4 6.72 -12.36 -21.19
N LEU A 5 7.23 -13.23 -20.32
CA LEU A 5 6.88 -13.27 -18.91
C LEU A 5 7.24 -11.93 -18.21
N LEU A 6 8.46 -11.44 -18.40
CA LEU A 6 8.90 -10.17 -17.81
C LEU A 6 8.09 -8.97 -18.33
N LEU A 7 7.77 -8.96 -19.63
CA LEU A 7 6.91 -7.93 -20.21
C LEU A 7 5.48 -8.00 -19.64
N SER A 8 4.89 -9.19 -19.58
CA SER A 8 3.56 -9.42 -19.02
C SER A 8 3.51 -9.03 -17.54
N ARG A 9 4.53 -9.37 -16.76
CA ARG A 9 4.66 -8.95 -15.35
C ARG A 9 4.64 -7.42 -15.23
N ARG A 10 5.42 -6.72 -16.07
CA ARG A 10 5.45 -5.24 -16.06
C ARG A 10 4.10 -4.63 -16.40
N LEU A 11 3.43 -5.15 -17.42
CA LEU A 11 2.10 -4.67 -17.83
C LEU A 11 1.07 -4.91 -16.71
N MET A 12 1.09 -6.11 -16.13
CA MET A 12 0.18 -6.46 -15.03
C MET A 12 0.37 -5.56 -13.81
N TYR A 13 1.62 -5.24 -13.44
CA TYR A 13 1.89 -4.31 -12.36
C TYR A 13 1.29 -2.93 -12.63
N TRP A 14 1.47 -2.38 -13.84
CA TRP A 14 0.93 -1.05 -14.15
C TRP A 14 -0.59 -1.02 -14.36
N GLN A 15 -1.15 -2.07 -14.92
CA GLN A 15 -2.58 -2.11 -15.28
C GLN A 15 -3.48 -2.61 -14.14
N ALA A 16 -2.97 -3.49 -13.27
CA ALA A 16 -3.74 -4.06 -12.18
C ALA A 16 -3.25 -3.57 -10.81
N TYR A 17 -2.05 -3.92 -10.40
CA TYR A 17 -1.58 -3.67 -9.03
C TYR A 17 -1.34 -2.18 -8.72
N LEU A 18 -0.80 -1.42 -9.66
CA LEU A 18 -0.57 0.02 -9.51
C LEU A 18 -1.66 0.87 -10.17
N HIS A 19 -2.79 0.26 -10.53
CA HIS A 19 -3.96 1.01 -10.94
C HIS A 19 -4.45 1.89 -9.79
N LYS A 20 -4.91 3.11 -10.11
CA LYS A 20 -5.33 4.11 -9.10
C LYS A 20 -6.32 3.55 -8.08
N THR A 21 -7.26 2.73 -8.50
CA THR A 21 -8.27 2.13 -7.62
C THR A 21 -7.67 1.12 -6.66
N SER A 22 -6.83 0.20 -7.15
CA SER A 22 -6.16 -0.80 -6.32
C SER A 22 -5.23 -0.14 -5.31
N LEU A 23 -4.39 0.78 -5.79
CA LEU A 23 -3.50 1.57 -4.94
C LEU A 23 -4.28 2.39 -3.90
N GLY A 24 -5.40 2.99 -4.29
CA GLY A 24 -6.26 3.75 -3.38
C GLY A 24 -6.84 2.90 -2.26
N GLY A 25 -7.33 1.71 -2.59
CA GLY A 25 -7.82 0.76 -1.59
C GLY A 25 -6.73 0.32 -0.62
N GLU A 26 -5.56 -0.05 -1.11
CA GLU A 26 -4.40 -0.44 -0.30
C GLU A 26 -3.98 0.69 0.65
N LEU A 27 -3.81 1.90 0.13
CA LEU A 27 -3.38 3.05 0.92
C LEU A 27 -4.38 3.43 2.01
N ILE A 28 -5.69 3.36 1.72
CA ILE A 28 -6.73 3.61 2.73
C ILE A 28 -6.69 2.50 3.78
N LEU A 29 -6.57 1.23 3.38
CA LEU A 29 -6.47 0.11 4.30
C LEU A 29 -5.30 0.29 5.28
N MET A 30 -4.12 0.65 4.77
CA MET A 30 -2.97 0.96 5.62
C MET A 30 -3.26 2.07 6.63
N LYS A 31 -4.00 3.12 6.23
CA LYS A 31 -4.39 4.23 7.11
C LYS A 31 -5.39 3.78 8.17
N VAL A 32 -6.38 2.97 7.80
CA VAL A 32 -7.34 2.38 8.75
C VAL A 32 -6.63 1.54 9.79
N LEU A 33 -5.79 0.60 9.38
CA LEU A 33 -5.06 -0.28 10.30
C LEU A 33 -4.11 0.51 11.21
N LYS A 34 -3.47 1.54 10.68
CA LYS A 34 -2.65 2.46 11.48
C LYS A 34 -3.49 3.16 12.55
N ARG A 35 -4.65 3.72 12.19
CA ARG A 35 -5.53 4.40 13.17
C ARG A 35 -6.07 3.43 14.20
N ALA A 36 -6.50 2.24 13.78
CA ALA A 36 -6.95 1.20 14.70
C ALA A 36 -5.87 0.84 15.73
N LYS A 37 -4.63 0.65 15.28
CA LYS A 37 -3.49 0.38 16.16
C LYS A 37 -3.22 1.54 17.14
N GLU A 38 -3.27 2.78 16.69
CA GLU A 38 -3.11 3.95 17.57
C GLU A 38 -4.19 4.02 18.66
N LEU A 39 -5.43 3.70 18.30
CA LEU A 39 -6.54 3.70 19.24
C LEU A 39 -6.42 2.56 20.26
N THR A 40 -6.11 1.35 19.81
CA THR A 40 -5.93 0.20 20.73
C THR A 40 -4.75 0.39 21.68
N LEU A 41 -3.65 1.00 21.23
CA LEU A 41 -2.52 1.36 22.09
C LEU A 41 -2.86 2.44 23.12
N LYS A 42 -3.90 3.25 22.87
CA LYS A 42 -4.47 4.20 23.83
C LYS A 42 -5.54 3.58 24.75
N GLY A 43 -5.78 2.27 24.64
CA GLY A 43 -6.74 1.54 25.47
C GLY A 43 -8.17 1.52 24.93
N VAL A 44 -8.40 2.01 23.69
CA VAL A 44 -9.73 1.91 23.06
C VAL A 44 -9.97 0.46 22.66
N LYS A 45 -11.10 -0.10 23.07
CA LYS A 45 -11.52 -1.46 22.70
C LYS A 45 -12.19 -1.41 21.32
N LEU A 46 -11.52 -1.95 20.32
CA LEU A 46 -12.07 -2.07 18.97
C LEU A 46 -12.56 -3.53 18.73
N PRO A 47 -13.76 -3.71 18.15
CA PRO A 47 -14.26 -5.04 17.80
C PRO A 47 -13.46 -5.60 16.61
N CYS A 48 -12.80 -6.72 16.83
CA CYS A 48 -12.09 -7.52 15.82
C CYS A 48 -11.83 -8.92 16.37
N SER A 49 -11.28 -9.83 15.55
CA SER A 49 -10.85 -11.15 16.00
C SER A 49 -9.69 -11.07 17.00
N GLU A 50 -9.54 -12.11 17.79
CA GLU A 50 -8.50 -12.19 18.81
C GLU A 50 -7.08 -12.08 18.22
N PRO A 51 -6.74 -12.79 17.11
CA PRO A 51 -5.43 -12.62 16.47
C PRO A 51 -5.18 -11.19 16.01
N LEU A 52 -6.15 -10.54 15.37
CA LEU A 52 -6.01 -9.16 14.91
C LEU A 52 -5.84 -8.19 16.08
N LEU A 53 -6.63 -8.37 17.15
CA LEU A 53 -6.55 -7.54 18.34
C LEU A 53 -5.16 -7.64 18.99
N TYR A 54 -4.60 -8.85 19.07
CA TYR A 54 -3.27 -9.07 19.62
C TYR A 54 -2.21 -8.22 18.89
N PHE A 55 -2.19 -8.26 17.55
CA PHE A 55 -1.23 -7.47 16.75
C PHE A 55 -1.53 -5.97 16.75
N MET A 56 -2.77 -5.55 17.00
CA MET A 56 -3.11 -4.15 17.18
C MET A 56 -2.67 -3.59 18.53
N GLN A 57 -2.77 -4.35 19.61
CA GLN A 57 -2.44 -3.91 20.97
C GLN A 57 -0.95 -3.99 21.29
N ASN A 58 -0.18 -4.78 20.56
CA ASN A 58 1.23 -5.03 20.85
C ASN A 58 2.16 -4.42 19.80
N LYS A 59 3.27 -3.84 20.26
CA LYS A 59 4.40 -3.46 19.41
C LYS A 59 5.34 -4.66 19.37
N ILE A 60 5.33 -5.38 18.26
CA ILE A 60 6.12 -6.60 18.07
C ILE A 60 7.26 -6.26 17.11
N THR A 61 8.48 -6.59 17.51
CA THR A 61 9.69 -6.52 16.67
C THR A 61 10.00 -7.90 16.08
N ILE A 62 10.96 -7.96 15.18
CA ILE A 62 11.43 -9.25 14.63
C ILE A 62 12.03 -10.13 15.73
N GLU A 63 12.68 -9.54 16.72
CA GLU A 63 13.31 -10.23 17.85
C GLU A 63 12.28 -10.82 18.80
N ASP A 64 11.09 -10.19 18.89
CA ASP A 64 9.97 -10.67 19.72
C ASP A 64 9.14 -11.78 19.03
N PHE A 65 9.39 -12.04 17.74
CA PHE A 65 8.55 -12.91 16.91
C PHE A 65 8.94 -14.39 17.07
N ASP A 66 8.32 -15.07 18.04
CA ASP A 66 8.49 -16.47 18.38
C ASP A 66 7.46 -17.39 17.69
N ALA A 67 7.51 -18.68 17.99
CA ALA A 67 6.61 -19.68 17.42
C ALA A 67 5.14 -19.46 17.79
N GLU A 68 4.84 -18.97 19.00
CA GLU A 68 3.48 -18.68 19.44
C GLU A 68 2.87 -17.52 18.64
N LYS A 69 3.66 -16.45 18.43
CA LYS A 69 3.23 -15.30 17.61
C LYS A 69 3.12 -15.67 16.14
N LEU A 70 3.97 -16.57 15.65
CA LEU A 70 3.85 -17.10 14.29
C LEU A 70 2.56 -17.88 14.10
N ASP A 71 2.20 -18.74 15.07
CA ASP A 71 0.93 -19.49 15.04
C ASP A 71 -0.26 -18.52 15.04
N LEU A 72 -0.25 -17.54 15.92
CA LEU A 72 -1.31 -16.52 15.98
C LEU A 72 -1.38 -15.69 14.68
N PHE A 73 -0.24 -15.35 14.08
CA PHE A 73 -0.19 -14.64 12.80
C PHE A 73 -0.75 -15.49 11.65
N SER A 74 -0.50 -16.81 11.66
CA SER A 74 -0.99 -17.73 10.64
C SER A 74 -2.51 -17.90 10.64
N GLN A 75 -3.18 -17.49 11.73
CA GLN A 75 -4.64 -17.52 11.85
C GLN A 75 -5.30 -16.29 11.24
N LEU A 76 -4.52 -15.23 10.88
CA LEU A 76 -5.07 -14.04 10.25
C LEU A 76 -5.35 -14.27 8.77
N ASP A 77 -6.53 -13.84 8.35
CA ASP A 77 -6.94 -13.82 6.96
C ASP A 77 -7.70 -12.54 6.56
N ASP A 78 -8.14 -12.48 5.31
CA ASP A 78 -8.89 -11.33 4.78
C ASP A 78 -10.25 -11.14 5.49
N PHE A 79 -10.85 -12.20 6.02
CA PHE A 79 -12.14 -12.11 6.74
C PHE A 79 -11.99 -11.38 8.05
N ASP A 80 -10.88 -11.52 8.76
CA ASP A 80 -10.59 -10.76 9.99
C ASP A 80 -10.60 -9.27 9.68
N ILE A 81 -9.91 -8.87 8.62
CA ILE A 81 -9.80 -7.47 8.20
C ILE A 81 -11.16 -6.93 7.75
N ILE A 82 -11.88 -7.67 6.90
CA ILE A 82 -13.18 -7.23 6.37
C ILE A 82 -14.22 -7.15 7.49
N SER A 83 -14.23 -8.10 8.41
CA SER A 83 -15.13 -8.10 9.56
C SER A 83 -14.86 -6.90 10.47
N ALA A 84 -13.59 -6.65 10.78
CA ALA A 84 -13.16 -5.51 11.56
C ALA A 84 -13.57 -4.18 10.89
N LEU A 85 -13.30 -4.01 9.60
CA LEU A 85 -13.71 -2.84 8.83
C LEU A 85 -15.21 -2.57 8.91
N LYS A 86 -16.05 -3.61 8.79
CA LYS A 86 -17.52 -3.50 8.90
C LYS A 86 -17.93 -3.02 10.29
N ALA A 87 -17.30 -3.54 11.34
CA ALA A 87 -17.58 -3.13 12.72
C ALA A 87 -17.07 -1.71 13.01
N TRP A 88 -15.91 -1.33 12.47
CA TRP A 88 -15.31 -0.02 12.71
C TRP A 88 -16.04 1.14 12.03
N GLN A 89 -16.89 0.89 11.05
CA GLN A 89 -17.76 1.94 10.47
C GLN A 89 -18.66 2.65 11.50
N LYS A 90 -18.91 2.00 12.64
CA LYS A 90 -19.82 2.48 13.69
C LYS A 90 -19.07 3.00 14.93
N GLN A 91 -17.74 3.11 14.86
CA GLN A 91 -16.96 3.64 15.96
C GLN A 91 -17.06 5.16 16.04
N ASP A 92 -16.91 5.70 17.25
CA ASP A 92 -17.01 7.15 17.51
C ASP A 92 -15.83 7.93 16.90
N ASP A 93 -14.68 7.27 16.67
CA ASP A 93 -13.54 7.90 16.03
C ASP A 93 -13.84 8.21 14.57
N PHE A 94 -13.85 9.52 14.26
CA PHE A 94 -14.17 10.05 12.92
C PHE A 94 -13.28 9.47 11.83
N ILE A 95 -11.96 9.36 12.08
CA ILE A 95 -11.00 8.88 11.09
C ILE A 95 -11.25 7.40 10.82
N LEU A 96 -11.31 6.58 11.87
CA LEU A 96 -11.49 5.14 11.74
C LEU A 96 -12.81 4.80 11.05
N SER A 97 -13.90 5.43 11.51
CA SER A 97 -15.24 5.15 10.95
C SER A 97 -15.38 5.62 9.50
N THR A 98 -14.87 6.82 9.16
CA THR A 98 -14.96 7.36 7.81
C THR A 98 -14.13 6.55 6.81
N LEU A 99 -12.85 6.28 7.12
CA LEU A 99 -12.00 5.49 6.22
C LEU A 99 -12.51 4.04 6.05
N SER A 100 -13.06 3.44 7.11
CA SER A 100 -13.68 2.12 7.02
C SER A 100 -14.93 2.12 6.12
N LYS A 101 -15.79 3.17 6.22
CA LYS A 101 -16.93 3.37 5.31
C LYS A 101 -16.47 3.54 3.85
N MET A 102 -15.42 4.33 3.63
CA MET A 102 -14.86 4.56 2.29
C MET A 102 -14.39 3.26 1.63
N LEU A 103 -13.71 2.38 2.38
CA LEU A 103 -13.28 1.07 1.87
C LEU A 103 -14.46 0.15 1.56
N ILE A 104 -15.37 -0.04 2.52
CA ILE A 104 -16.51 -0.98 2.37
C ILE A 104 -17.43 -0.54 1.24
N ASN A 105 -17.69 0.77 1.12
CA ASN A 105 -18.58 1.32 0.09
C ASN A 105 -17.86 1.60 -1.24
N ARG A 106 -16.54 1.34 -1.34
CA ARG A 106 -15.71 1.63 -2.52
C ARG A 106 -15.74 3.11 -2.94
N ASP A 107 -15.95 4.01 -1.98
CA ASP A 107 -15.83 5.45 -2.18
C ASP A 107 -14.43 5.93 -1.83
N LEU A 108 -13.46 5.51 -2.66
CA LEU A 108 -12.04 5.71 -2.40
C LEU A 108 -11.61 7.16 -2.62
N LEU A 109 -10.52 7.55 -1.94
CA LEU A 109 -9.85 8.82 -2.17
C LEU A 109 -9.43 8.96 -3.64
N LYS A 110 -9.42 10.18 -4.14
CA LYS A 110 -8.85 10.50 -5.44
C LYS A 110 -7.34 10.42 -5.37
N ILE A 111 -6.73 9.83 -6.40
CA ILE A 111 -5.27 9.75 -6.54
C ILE A 111 -4.84 10.49 -7.80
N LYS A 112 -3.97 11.48 -7.62
CA LYS A 112 -3.24 12.16 -8.70
C LYS A 112 -1.84 11.58 -8.76
N LEU A 113 -1.45 11.04 -9.91
CA LEU A 113 -0.11 10.51 -10.18
C LEU A 113 0.70 11.54 -10.98
N SER A 114 1.99 11.66 -10.64
CA SER A 114 2.95 12.52 -11.33
C SER A 114 4.26 11.79 -11.56
N ALA A 115 4.98 12.14 -12.62
CA ALA A 115 6.37 11.74 -12.83
C ALA A 115 7.32 12.55 -11.93
N GLU A 116 6.93 13.76 -11.55
CA GLU A 116 7.70 14.68 -10.72
C GLU A 116 7.17 14.67 -9.28
N LYS A 117 8.03 15.08 -8.34
CA LYS A 117 7.64 15.21 -6.93
C LYS A 117 6.52 16.25 -6.79
N ILE A 118 5.47 15.86 -6.09
CA ILE A 118 4.37 16.75 -5.76
C ILE A 118 4.83 17.71 -4.65
N PRO A 119 4.66 19.03 -4.82
CA PRO A 119 5.06 20.02 -3.82
C PRO A 119 4.43 19.76 -2.44
N MET A 120 5.12 20.16 -1.40
CA MET A 120 4.62 20.00 -0.03
C MET A 120 3.43 20.93 0.23
N GLU A 121 3.51 22.08 -0.32
CA GLU A 121 2.54 23.17 -0.23
C GLU A 121 1.16 22.72 -0.74
N GLU A 122 1.10 22.01 -1.88
CA GLU A 122 -0.17 21.47 -2.42
C GLU A 122 -0.88 20.56 -1.41
N SER A 123 -0.12 19.67 -0.76
CA SER A 123 -0.71 18.77 0.24
C SER A 123 -1.05 19.46 1.55
N GLN A 124 -0.34 20.53 1.89
CA GLN A 124 -0.55 21.27 3.12
C GLN A 124 -1.81 22.13 3.03
N SER A 125 -1.99 22.85 1.93
CA SER A 125 -3.20 23.65 1.68
C SER A 125 -4.47 22.80 1.73
N LEU A 126 -4.47 21.63 1.07
CA LEU A 126 -5.61 20.71 1.12
C LEU A 126 -5.90 20.17 2.53
N LYS A 127 -4.84 19.94 3.34
CA LYS A 127 -5.04 19.49 4.74
C LYS A 127 -5.64 20.58 5.62
N GLU A 128 -5.24 21.82 5.42
CA GLU A 128 -5.76 22.96 6.16
C GLU A 128 -7.25 23.13 5.87
N GLU A 129 -7.64 23.16 4.59
CA GLU A 129 -9.04 23.23 4.17
C GLU A 129 -9.89 22.09 4.75
N PHE A 130 -9.42 20.85 4.63
CA PHE A 130 -10.14 19.67 5.15
C PHE A 130 -10.21 19.66 6.68
N ALA A 131 -9.17 20.10 7.35
CA ALA A 131 -9.13 20.18 8.81
C ALA A 131 -10.15 21.21 9.36
N GLU A 132 -10.26 22.37 8.69
CA GLU A 132 -11.25 23.39 9.03
C GLU A 132 -12.67 22.90 8.78
N GLU A 133 -12.94 22.33 7.61
CA GLU A 133 -14.28 21.82 7.23
C GLU A 133 -14.80 20.76 8.22
N HIS A 134 -13.91 19.86 8.65
CA HIS A 134 -14.30 18.73 9.51
C HIS A 134 -13.99 18.93 11.00
N HIS A 135 -13.51 20.10 11.40
CA HIS A 135 -13.14 20.43 12.79
C HIS A 135 -12.17 19.43 13.43
N ILE A 136 -11.17 18.98 12.65
CA ILE A 136 -10.11 18.06 13.09
C ILE A 136 -8.74 18.73 13.01
N SER A 137 -7.74 18.12 13.64
CA SER A 137 -6.35 18.61 13.54
C SER A 137 -5.73 18.32 12.16
N GLN A 138 -4.72 19.09 11.76
CA GLN A 138 -3.95 18.83 10.53
C GLN A 138 -3.27 17.46 10.53
N LEU A 139 -2.91 16.94 11.71
CA LEU A 139 -2.37 15.57 11.84
C LEU A 139 -3.43 14.53 11.48
N GLU A 140 -4.66 14.74 11.91
CA GLU A 140 -5.80 13.89 11.58
C GLU A 140 -6.19 14.01 10.11
N ALA A 141 -6.19 15.21 9.53
CA ALA A 141 -6.37 15.42 8.10
C ALA A 141 -5.32 14.65 7.26
N GLY A 142 -4.13 14.40 7.79
CA GLY A 142 -3.09 13.58 7.18
C GLY A 142 -3.45 12.09 7.01
N TYR A 143 -4.58 11.62 7.54
CA TYR A 143 -5.13 10.31 7.23
C TYR A 143 -5.88 10.30 5.91
N PHE A 144 -6.44 11.41 5.51
CA PHE A 144 -7.23 11.59 4.27
C PHE A 144 -6.41 12.21 3.16
N ILE A 145 -5.47 13.11 3.50
CA ILE A 145 -4.64 13.83 2.54
C ILE A 145 -3.18 13.50 2.79
N PHE A 146 -2.59 12.76 1.88
CA PHE A 146 -1.21 12.32 1.99
C PHE A 146 -0.58 12.11 0.63
N ARG A 147 0.73 12.15 0.59
CA ARG A 147 1.54 11.95 -0.60
C ARG A 147 2.59 10.88 -0.37
N GLY A 148 3.05 10.31 -1.46
CA GLY A 148 4.06 9.27 -1.41
C GLY A 148 4.66 9.01 -2.78
N LYS A 149 5.37 7.91 -2.87
CA LYS A 149 5.95 7.43 -4.12
C LYS A 149 5.70 5.94 -4.28
N ILE A 150 5.48 5.51 -5.50
CA ILE A 150 5.48 4.12 -5.91
C ILE A 150 6.66 3.85 -6.82
N LYS A 151 7.23 2.68 -6.68
CA LYS A 151 8.35 2.22 -7.49
C LYS A 151 7.97 0.91 -8.14
N ASN A 152 8.31 0.76 -9.41
CA ASN A 152 8.15 -0.51 -10.10
C ASN A 152 9.39 -0.80 -10.92
N GLN A 153 9.88 -2.02 -10.78
CA GLN A 153 10.97 -2.60 -11.55
C GLN A 153 10.54 -4.01 -11.94
N ALA A 154 10.44 -4.28 -13.22
CA ALA A 154 9.95 -5.58 -13.69
C ALA A 154 10.98 -6.71 -13.45
N TYR A 155 12.26 -6.36 -13.43
CA TYR A 155 13.36 -7.29 -13.25
C TYR A 155 14.52 -6.62 -12.52
N SER A 156 15.13 -7.31 -11.57
CA SER A 156 16.38 -6.89 -10.89
C SER A 156 17.42 -8.00 -10.99
N LYS A 157 18.49 -7.69 -11.68
CA LYS A 157 19.66 -8.60 -11.82
C LYS A 157 20.34 -8.85 -10.46
N GLU A 158 20.31 -7.87 -9.57
CA GLU A 158 20.94 -7.97 -8.25
C GLU A 158 20.11 -8.80 -7.26
N ALA A 159 18.77 -8.70 -7.33
CA ALA A 159 17.90 -9.37 -6.36
C ALA A 159 17.56 -10.81 -6.77
N GLU A 160 17.12 -11.01 -8.02
CA GLU A 160 16.65 -12.31 -8.51
C GLU A 160 17.15 -12.54 -9.96
N PRO A 161 18.44 -12.90 -10.17
CA PRO A 161 18.99 -13.09 -11.51
C PRO A 161 18.39 -14.32 -12.22
N ILE A 162 17.90 -14.11 -13.45
CA ILE A 162 17.49 -15.20 -14.34
C ILE A 162 18.68 -15.56 -15.24
N ARG A 163 19.29 -16.69 -14.98
CA ARG A 163 20.48 -17.16 -15.68
C ARG A 163 20.12 -18.05 -16.85
N ILE A 164 20.68 -17.76 -18.02
CA ILE A 164 20.52 -18.53 -19.24
C ILE A 164 21.81 -19.35 -19.50
N LEU A 165 21.70 -20.66 -19.52
CA LEU A 165 22.77 -21.55 -19.93
C LEU A 165 22.80 -21.64 -21.46
N LYS A 166 23.88 -21.16 -22.09
CA LYS A 166 24.10 -21.21 -23.53
C LYS A 166 24.60 -22.57 -23.99
N LYS A 167 24.59 -22.83 -25.30
CA LYS A 167 25.07 -24.09 -25.91
C LYS A 167 26.57 -24.33 -25.68
N ASP A 168 27.34 -23.27 -25.57
CA ASP A 168 28.77 -23.28 -25.26
C ASP A 168 29.07 -23.47 -23.76
N LYS A 169 28.02 -23.74 -22.95
CA LYS A 169 28.08 -23.88 -21.46
C LYS A 169 28.38 -22.60 -20.70
N THR A 170 28.42 -21.44 -21.34
CA THR A 170 28.49 -20.18 -20.65
C THR A 170 27.14 -19.83 -20.02
N ILE A 171 27.18 -19.11 -18.89
CA ILE A 171 26.00 -18.65 -18.18
C ILE A 171 25.93 -17.14 -18.31
N GLU A 172 24.80 -16.65 -18.79
CA GLU A 172 24.57 -15.22 -18.97
C GLU A 172 23.21 -14.79 -18.40
N ASP A 173 23.12 -13.54 -17.94
CA ASP A 173 21.86 -12.99 -17.47
C ASP A 173 20.87 -12.80 -18.63
N VAL A 174 19.58 -13.01 -18.38
CA VAL A 174 18.52 -12.90 -19.40
C VAL A 174 18.51 -11.54 -20.11
N VAL A 175 18.88 -10.45 -19.41
CA VAL A 175 18.94 -9.10 -19.98
C VAL A 175 20.06 -8.95 -21.00
N GLU A 176 21.17 -9.66 -20.80
CA GLU A 176 22.32 -9.64 -21.70
C GLU A 176 22.14 -10.67 -22.85
N ALA A 177 21.51 -11.79 -22.54
CA ALA A 177 21.28 -12.88 -23.51
C ALA A 177 20.18 -12.57 -24.54
N SER A 178 19.32 -11.57 -24.28
CA SER A 178 18.20 -11.22 -25.15
C SER A 178 18.58 -10.23 -26.23
N ASP A 179 18.30 -10.58 -27.48
CA ASP A 179 18.46 -9.76 -28.67
C ASP A 179 17.13 -9.22 -29.26
N GLN A 180 15.99 -9.81 -28.84
CA GLN A 180 14.69 -9.53 -29.46
C GLN A 180 13.93 -8.37 -28.78
N LEU A 181 14.10 -8.21 -27.48
CA LEU A 181 13.44 -7.14 -26.71
C LEU A 181 14.49 -6.39 -25.90
N ASN A 182 14.36 -5.07 -25.86
CA ASN A 182 15.24 -4.25 -25.01
C ASN A 182 14.90 -4.46 -23.51
N LEU A 183 15.27 -5.62 -22.96
CA LEU A 183 15.04 -5.98 -21.57
C LEU A 183 15.76 -5.03 -20.61
N LYS A 184 16.81 -4.32 -21.06
CA LYS A 184 17.47 -3.27 -20.27
C LYS A 184 16.50 -2.16 -19.85
N SER A 185 15.47 -1.89 -20.65
CA SER A 185 14.41 -0.95 -20.27
C SER A 185 13.48 -1.48 -19.18
N LEU A 186 13.32 -2.81 -19.08
CA LEU A 186 12.49 -3.46 -18.05
C LEU A 186 13.17 -3.53 -16.69
N SER A 187 14.51 -3.49 -16.66
CA SER A 187 15.29 -3.45 -15.42
C SER A 187 15.40 -2.04 -14.82
N LYS A 188 15.00 -0.99 -15.56
CA LYS A 188 15.00 0.38 -15.03
C LYS A 188 13.90 0.55 -13.99
N LEU A 189 14.31 1.07 -12.82
CA LEU A 189 13.38 1.47 -11.77
C LEU A 189 12.56 2.68 -12.24
N VAL A 190 11.24 2.51 -12.32
CA VAL A 190 10.30 3.60 -12.61
C VAL A 190 9.70 4.07 -11.30
N THR A 191 9.88 5.35 -10.99
CA THR A 191 9.28 6.00 -9.82
C THR A 191 8.17 6.93 -10.28
N LYS A 192 7.00 6.84 -9.64
CA LYS A 192 5.92 7.84 -9.74
C LYS A 192 5.58 8.35 -8.35
N TYR A 193 5.18 9.59 -8.29
CA TYR A 193 4.72 10.25 -7.07
C TYR A 193 3.20 10.33 -7.08
N TYR A 194 2.60 10.32 -5.91
CA TYR A 194 1.16 10.44 -5.77
C TYR A 194 0.78 11.39 -4.65
N ILE A 195 -0.41 11.98 -4.78
CA ILE A 195 -1.16 12.59 -3.71
C ILE A 195 -2.54 11.98 -3.68
N CYS A 196 -3.01 11.65 -2.47
CA CYS A 196 -4.36 11.17 -2.19
C CYS A 196 -5.11 12.26 -1.44
N PHE A 197 -6.38 12.44 -1.78
CA PHE A 197 -7.26 13.41 -1.13
C PHE A 197 -8.74 13.06 -1.38
N PRO A 198 -9.69 13.54 -0.55
CA PRO A 198 -11.13 13.37 -0.74
C PRO A 198 -11.61 13.99 -2.05
N LYS A 199 -12.61 13.36 -2.69
CA LYS A 199 -13.12 13.82 -4.00
C LYS A 199 -13.80 15.19 -3.95
N GLN A 200 -14.29 15.57 -2.77
CA GLN A 200 -15.03 16.83 -2.56
C GLN A 200 -14.12 18.08 -2.56
N LEU A 201 -12.80 17.91 -2.42
CA LEU A 201 -11.81 19.00 -2.44
C LEU A 201 -11.36 19.42 -3.84
N ILE A 202 -12.27 19.30 -4.85
CA ILE A 202 -11.99 19.72 -6.23
C ILE A 202 -13.20 20.42 -6.80
#